data_d084a402e5b1a07d6e8709ae733045aa
#
_entry.id   d084a402e5b1a07d6e8709ae733045aa
#
_cell.length_a   1.000
_cell.length_b   1.000
_cell.length_c   1.000
_cell.angle_alpha   90.00
_cell.angle_beta   90.00
_cell.angle_gamma   90.00
#
_symmetry.space_group_name_H-M   'P 1'
#
loop_
_entity.id
_entity.type
_entity.pdbx_description
1 polymer ?
#
loop_
_entity_poly.entity_id
_entity_poly.type
_entity_poly.pdbx_seq_one_letter_code
_entity_poly.pdbx_strand_id
1 'polypeptide(L)'
;MRRLLALTALGACLALFGGSAAAKGPKPAMVSVADFYFGPSSVTIKKGGSVKWVWAPTNTEPHDVHLKKGPKGLKQKGSYSTKTTAVTNARFQRTFQTPGTYHYICTIHPTQMKLTVTVKK
;
A
#
# COMPACT_ATOMS: atom_id res chain seq x y z
N MET A 1 30.60 -64.44 -32.84
CA MET A 1 29.94 -63.16 -33.10
C MET A 1 28.98 -62.85 -31.97
N ARG A 2 29.39 -61.98 -31.05
CA ARG A 2 28.53 -61.52 -29.95
C ARG A 2 28.28 -60.03 -30.13
N ARG A 3 27.04 -59.74 -30.40
CA ARG A 3 26.58 -58.31 -30.47
C ARG A 3 26.27 -57.82 -29.06
N LEU A 4 27.03 -56.83 -28.61
CA LEU A 4 26.74 -56.08 -27.38
C LEU A 4 25.69 -55.03 -27.68
N LEU A 5 24.54 -55.22 -27.08
CA LEU A 5 23.51 -54.18 -27.06
C LEU A 5 23.86 -53.18 -25.96
N ALA A 6 24.20 -51.99 -26.36
CA ALA A 6 24.34 -50.89 -25.43
C ALA A 6 22.95 -50.33 -25.07
N LEU A 7 22.54 -50.50 -23.83
CA LEU A 7 21.38 -49.81 -23.28
C LEU A 7 21.80 -48.37 -22.97
N THR A 8 21.33 -47.44 -23.76
CA THR A 8 21.37 -46.03 -23.39
C THR A 8 20.23 -45.74 -22.43
N ALA A 9 20.56 -45.57 -21.17
CA ALA A 9 19.61 -45.07 -20.20
C ALA A 9 19.39 -43.55 -20.44
N LEU A 10 18.22 -43.21 -20.95
CA LEU A 10 17.78 -41.85 -21.11
C LEU A 10 17.34 -41.33 -19.73
N GLY A 11 18.23 -40.63 -19.04
CA GLY A 11 17.91 -39.99 -17.80
C GLY A 11 16.98 -38.81 -18.06
N ALA A 12 15.71 -38.96 -17.72
CA ALA A 12 14.77 -37.84 -17.70
C ALA A 12 15.13 -36.93 -16.54
N CYS A 13 15.79 -35.84 -16.83
CA CYS A 13 15.91 -34.72 -15.90
C CYS A 13 14.53 -34.09 -15.70
N LEU A 14 13.83 -34.49 -14.64
CA LEU A 14 12.64 -33.81 -14.19
C LEU A 14 13.09 -32.48 -13.57
N ALA A 15 13.08 -31.43 -14.35
CA ALA A 15 13.26 -30.09 -13.83
C ALA A 15 11.99 -29.74 -13.03
N LEU A 16 12.08 -29.93 -11.73
CA LEU A 16 11.09 -29.37 -10.81
C LEU A 16 11.20 -27.85 -10.85
N PHE A 17 10.44 -27.23 -11.72
CA PHE A 17 10.16 -25.81 -11.59
C PHE A 17 9.29 -25.63 -10.36
N GLY A 18 9.92 -25.57 -9.20
CA GLY A 18 9.30 -25.06 -8.01
C GLY A 18 9.03 -23.59 -8.23
N GLY A 19 7.83 -23.25 -8.69
CA GLY A 19 7.38 -21.87 -8.69
C GLY A 19 7.33 -21.41 -7.24
N SER A 20 8.34 -20.65 -6.78
CA SER A 20 8.21 -19.89 -5.56
C SER A 20 7.12 -18.85 -5.80
N ALA A 21 5.92 -19.12 -5.27
CA ALA A 21 4.93 -18.07 -5.14
C ALA A 21 5.57 -16.94 -4.33
N ALA A 22 5.83 -15.79 -4.98
CA ALA A 22 6.26 -14.61 -4.28
C ALA A 22 5.26 -14.36 -3.14
N ALA A 23 5.73 -14.41 -1.89
CA ALA A 23 4.91 -14.07 -0.74
C ALA A 23 4.36 -12.68 -0.98
N LYS A 24 3.03 -12.56 -1.14
CA LYS A 24 2.39 -11.25 -1.19
C LYS A 24 2.67 -10.57 0.15
N GLY A 25 3.21 -9.35 0.10
CA GLY A 25 3.38 -8.51 1.28
C GLY A 25 2.07 -8.33 2.04
N PRO A 26 2.10 -7.79 3.25
CA PRO A 26 0.89 -7.54 4.02
C PRO A 26 -0.07 -6.67 3.21
N LYS A 27 -1.36 -6.98 3.30
CA LYS A 27 -2.40 -6.17 2.65
C LYS A 27 -2.36 -4.75 3.21
N PRO A 28 -2.51 -3.72 2.37
CA PRO A 28 -2.60 -2.34 2.86
C PRO A 28 -3.83 -2.15 3.74
N ALA A 29 -3.72 -1.29 4.75
CA ALA A 29 -4.87 -0.78 5.45
C ALA A 29 -5.65 0.13 4.50
N MET A 30 -6.95 -0.09 4.40
CA MET A 30 -7.81 0.64 3.47
C MET A 30 -8.47 1.82 4.15
N VAL A 31 -8.43 2.98 3.49
CA VAL A 31 -9.13 4.19 3.92
C VAL A 31 -9.98 4.69 2.77
N SER A 32 -11.27 4.87 3.01
CA SER A 32 -12.16 5.51 2.07
C SER A 32 -12.01 7.04 2.16
N VAL A 33 -11.88 7.68 1.02
CA VAL A 33 -11.95 9.14 0.89
C VAL A 33 -13.34 9.49 0.40
N ALA A 34 -14.21 9.93 1.29
CA ALA A 34 -15.61 10.19 1.00
C ALA A 34 -15.95 11.65 1.29
N ASP A 35 -17.11 12.11 0.82
CA ASP A 35 -17.54 13.46 1.11
C ASP A 35 -17.58 13.69 2.62
N PHE A 36 -16.71 14.60 3.04
CA PHE A 36 -16.56 15.12 4.40
C PHE A 36 -16.00 14.16 5.46
N TYR A 37 -15.42 12.99 5.06
CA TYR A 37 -14.74 12.12 6.02
C TYR A 37 -13.70 11.20 5.39
N PHE A 38 -12.73 10.77 6.20
CA PHE A 38 -11.91 9.58 5.95
C PHE A 38 -12.48 8.42 6.76
N GLY A 39 -12.66 7.28 6.13
CA GLY A 39 -13.22 6.11 6.79
C GLY A 39 -12.35 4.87 6.68
N PRO A 40 -11.82 4.34 7.77
CA PRO A 40 -11.89 4.84 9.14
C PRO A 40 -11.07 6.11 9.37
N SER A 41 -11.31 6.81 10.48
CA SER A 41 -10.56 8.02 10.84
C SER A 41 -9.24 7.74 11.57
N SER A 42 -8.92 6.48 11.79
CA SER A 42 -7.70 6.06 12.46
C SER A 42 -7.32 4.65 11.98
N VAL A 43 -6.07 4.44 11.67
CA VAL A 43 -5.50 3.14 11.31
C VAL A 43 -4.18 2.93 12.02
N THR A 44 -3.90 1.68 12.38
CA THR A 44 -2.63 1.26 12.98
C THR A 44 -1.99 0.21 12.09
N ILE A 45 -0.75 0.42 11.73
CA ILE A 45 0.05 -0.50 10.92
C ILE A 45 1.42 -0.71 11.55
N LYS A 46 2.11 -1.75 11.15
CA LYS A 46 3.51 -1.98 11.53
C LYS A 46 4.44 -1.28 10.53
N LYS A 47 5.64 -0.97 10.97
CA LYS A 47 6.73 -0.51 10.10
C LYS A 47 6.83 -1.41 8.86
N GLY A 48 6.92 -0.81 7.68
CA GLY A 48 6.92 -1.52 6.41
C GLY A 48 5.53 -1.80 5.83
N GLY A 49 4.48 -1.59 6.62
CA GLY A 49 3.10 -1.66 6.14
C GLY A 49 2.70 -0.45 5.30
N SER A 50 1.56 -0.53 4.66
CA SER A 50 1.05 0.53 3.81
C SER A 50 -0.40 0.87 4.09
N VAL A 51 -0.77 2.08 3.72
CA VAL A 51 -2.15 2.57 3.71
C VAL A 51 -2.52 2.89 2.28
N LYS A 52 -3.71 2.48 1.88
CA LYS A 52 -4.29 2.77 0.58
C LYS A 52 -5.57 3.57 0.75
N TRP A 53 -5.57 4.78 0.22
CA TRP A 53 -6.75 5.64 0.14
C TRP A 53 -7.46 5.42 -1.18
N VAL A 54 -8.77 5.25 -1.12
CA VAL A 54 -9.62 5.03 -2.29
C VAL A 54 -10.77 6.03 -2.25
N TRP A 55 -10.91 6.82 -3.31
CA TRP A 55 -12.01 7.79 -3.42
C TRP A 55 -13.33 7.07 -3.66
N ALA A 56 -14.33 7.41 -2.84
CA ALA A 56 -15.65 6.83 -2.97
C ALA A 56 -16.32 7.25 -4.29
N PRO A 57 -16.98 6.31 -5.00
CA PRO A 57 -17.62 6.64 -6.29
C PRO A 57 -18.81 7.57 -6.14
N THR A 58 -19.32 7.74 -4.94
CA THR A 58 -20.46 8.63 -4.62
C THR A 58 -20.06 10.05 -4.29
N ASN A 59 -18.76 10.38 -4.29
CA ASN A 59 -18.28 11.72 -3.99
C ASN A 59 -18.81 12.74 -5.01
N THR A 60 -19.16 13.92 -4.52
CA THR A 60 -19.57 15.08 -5.30
C THR A 60 -18.56 16.23 -5.17
N GLU A 61 -17.72 16.19 -4.15
CA GLU A 61 -16.74 17.22 -3.84
C GLU A 61 -15.31 16.72 -4.08
N PRO A 62 -14.37 17.60 -4.43
CA PRO A 62 -12.98 17.23 -4.57
C PRO A 62 -12.31 17.06 -3.20
N HIS A 63 -11.43 16.07 -3.12
CA HIS A 63 -10.66 15.76 -1.92
C HIS A 63 -9.21 15.47 -2.25
N ASP A 64 -8.34 15.69 -1.27
CA ASP A 64 -6.96 15.25 -1.28
C ASP A 64 -6.61 14.53 0.01
N VAL A 65 -5.41 13.97 0.05
CA VAL A 65 -4.82 13.34 1.23
C VAL A 65 -3.53 14.10 1.52
N HIS A 66 -3.51 14.88 2.59
CA HIS A 66 -2.39 15.75 2.90
C HIS A 66 -1.83 15.45 4.29
N LEU A 67 -0.53 15.16 4.35
CA LEU A 67 0.17 14.97 5.62
C LEU A 67 0.40 16.33 6.27
N LYS A 68 -0.35 16.60 7.37
CA LYS A 68 -0.21 17.81 8.14
C LYS A 68 0.95 17.76 9.13
N LYS A 69 1.12 16.59 9.79
CA LYS A 69 2.17 16.39 10.79
C LYS A 69 2.59 14.93 10.81
N GLY A 70 3.88 14.69 10.81
CA GLY A 70 4.47 13.36 10.92
C GLY A 70 5.56 13.29 11.97
N PRO A 71 6.24 12.15 12.11
CA PRO A 71 7.37 11.98 13.01
C PRO A 71 8.50 12.97 12.72
N LYS A 72 9.25 13.34 13.75
CA LYS A 72 10.47 14.13 13.58
C LYS A 72 11.46 13.42 12.68
N GLY A 73 12.14 14.17 11.81
CA GLY A 73 13.15 13.62 10.92
C GLY A 73 12.59 12.83 9.74
N LEU A 74 11.29 12.86 9.50
CA LEU A 74 10.67 12.23 8.34
C LEU A 74 11.25 12.81 7.05
N LYS A 75 11.86 11.95 6.25
CA LYS A 75 12.40 12.31 4.95
C LYS A 75 11.30 12.28 3.89
N GLN A 76 11.46 13.14 2.85
CA GLN A 76 10.54 13.19 1.70
C GLN A 76 9.07 13.35 2.10
N LYS A 77 8.79 14.28 3.00
CA LYS A 77 7.43 14.54 3.50
C LYS A 77 6.39 14.70 2.39
N GLY A 78 6.75 15.37 1.30
CA GLY A 78 5.85 15.58 0.17
C GLY A 78 5.36 14.30 -0.51
N SER A 79 6.11 13.21 -0.40
CA SER A 79 5.70 11.92 -0.97
C SER A 79 4.60 11.21 -0.17
N TYR A 80 4.28 11.71 1.02
CA TYR A 80 3.20 11.20 1.88
C TYR A 80 1.86 11.87 1.62
N SER A 81 1.79 12.76 0.66
CA SER A 81 0.59 13.50 0.29
C SER A 81 0.29 13.34 -1.19
N THR A 82 -0.99 13.43 -1.56
CA THR A 82 -1.39 13.54 -2.96
C THR A 82 -0.94 14.87 -3.54
N LYS A 83 -0.65 14.90 -4.84
CA LYS A 83 -0.22 16.12 -5.55
C LYS A 83 -1.39 16.94 -6.09
N THR A 84 -2.53 16.31 -6.25
CA THR A 84 -3.74 16.90 -6.83
C THR A 84 -4.97 16.47 -6.06
N THR A 85 -6.06 17.19 -6.25
CA THR A 85 -7.39 16.79 -5.78
C THR A 85 -8.09 15.92 -6.80
N ALA A 86 -9.03 15.11 -6.34
CA ALA A 86 -9.92 14.34 -7.21
C ALA A 86 -11.28 14.19 -6.55
N VAL A 87 -12.32 14.05 -7.38
CA VAL A 87 -13.68 13.78 -6.92
C VAL A 87 -13.88 12.27 -6.77
N THR A 88 -13.67 11.51 -7.84
CA THR A 88 -13.83 10.05 -7.90
C THR A 88 -12.67 9.43 -8.68
N ASN A 89 -12.67 8.11 -8.79
CA ASN A 89 -11.70 7.34 -9.60
C ASN A 89 -10.24 7.61 -9.27
N ALA A 90 -9.93 7.90 -8.00
CA ALA A 90 -8.59 8.15 -7.54
C ALA A 90 -8.19 7.15 -6.46
N ARG A 91 -6.88 6.92 -6.38
CA ARG A 91 -6.24 6.08 -5.38
C ARG A 91 -4.91 6.70 -5.00
N PHE A 92 -4.54 6.52 -3.75
CA PHE A 92 -3.24 6.90 -3.25
C PHE A 92 -2.77 5.82 -2.29
N GLN A 93 -1.54 5.38 -2.42
CA GLN A 93 -0.98 4.38 -1.52
C GLN A 93 0.41 4.80 -1.09
N ARG A 94 0.70 4.62 0.21
CA ARG A 94 2.01 4.91 0.76
C ARG A 94 2.45 3.82 1.71
N THR A 95 3.72 3.40 1.59
CA THR A 95 4.40 2.52 2.54
C THR A 95 5.09 3.36 3.61
N PHE A 96 4.99 2.95 4.86
CA PHE A 96 5.50 3.68 6.02
C PHE A 96 6.67 2.93 6.65
N GLN A 97 7.88 3.48 6.52
CA GLN A 97 9.10 2.89 7.07
C GLN A 97 9.51 3.52 8.41
N THR A 98 8.96 4.67 8.75
CA THR A 98 9.30 5.40 9.97
C THR A 98 8.18 5.25 10.99
N PRO A 99 8.41 4.60 12.14
CA PRO A 99 7.43 4.53 13.22
C PRO A 99 7.07 5.91 13.76
N GLY A 100 5.85 6.04 14.20
CA GLY A 100 5.32 7.27 14.78
C GLY A 100 3.89 7.54 14.38
N THR A 101 3.42 8.73 14.67
CA THR A 101 2.06 9.18 14.41
C THR A 101 2.04 10.17 13.26
N TYR A 102 1.16 9.91 12.31
CA TYR A 102 0.95 10.72 11.11
C TYR A 102 -0.46 11.29 11.14
N HIS A 103 -0.58 12.61 11.08
CA HIS A 103 -1.86 13.31 11.03
C HIS A 103 -2.14 13.81 9.62
N TYR A 104 -3.20 13.29 9.03
CA TYR A 104 -3.67 13.63 7.70
C TYR A 104 -4.92 14.50 7.75
N ILE A 105 -5.06 15.36 6.77
CA ILE A 105 -6.26 16.16 6.51
C ILE A 105 -6.57 16.14 5.01
N CYS A 106 -7.81 16.49 4.66
CA CYS A 106 -8.11 17.01 3.34
C CYS A 106 -7.93 18.55 3.40
N THR A 107 -7.18 19.13 2.48
CA THR A 107 -6.91 20.58 2.51
C THR A 107 -8.14 21.41 2.18
N ILE A 108 -9.13 20.82 1.49
CA ILE A 108 -10.38 21.49 1.12
C ILE A 108 -11.38 21.46 2.28
N HIS A 109 -11.33 20.40 3.10
CA HIS A 109 -12.24 20.18 4.25
C HIS A 109 -11.41 19.87 5.52
N PRO A 110 -10.53 20.78 5.96
CA PRO A 110 -9.50 20.44 6.96
C PRO A 110 -10.05 20.23 8.37
N THR A 111 -11.25 20.70 8.67
CA THR A 111 -11.88 20.50 9.98
C THR A 111 -12.71 19.23 10.07
N GLN A 112 -13.24 18.77 8.95
CA GLN A 112 -14.13 17.60 8.87
C GLN A 112 -13.38 16.32 8.53
N MET A 113 -12.38 16.42 7.63
CA MET A 113 -11.66 15.26 7.12
C MET A 113 -10.28 15.16 7.77
N LYS A 114 -10.21 14.32 8.79
CA LYS A 114 -8.98 14.05 9.56
C LYS A 114 -8.77 12.55 9.69
N LEU A 115 -7.52 12.13 9.61
CA LEU A 115 -7.11 10.74 9.76
C LEU A 115 -5.81 10.68 10.57
N THR A 116 -5.75 9.76 11.49
CA THR A 116 -4.50 9.41 12.19
C THR A 116 -4.01 8.06 11.75
N VAL A 117 -2.77 8.01 11.27
CA VAL A 117 -2.06 6.75 10.98
C VAL A 117 -1.00 6.57 12.05
N THR A 118 -1.07 5.45 12.76
CA THR A 118 -0.06 5.06 13.75
C THR A 118 0.77 3.92 13.17
N VAL A 119 2.08 4.16 13.07
CA VAL A 119 3.06 3.17 12.59
C VAL A 119 3.85 2.66 13.78
N LYS A 120 3.68 1.40 14.11
CA LYS A 120 4.39 0.71 15.20
C LYS A 120 5.73 0.17 14.73
N LYS A 121 6.67 0.07 15.67
CA LYS A 121 7.98 -0.54 15.47
C LYS A 121 7.88 -2.01 15.05
#